data_f0b4f1b38ca9c4d5e441f59a9150e48f
#
_entry.id   f0b4f1b38ca9c4d5e441f59a9150e48f
#
_cell.length_a   1.000
_cell.length_b   1.000
_cell.length_c   1.000
_cell.angle_alpha   90.00
_cell.angle_beta   90.00
_cell.angle_gamma   90.00
#
_symmetry.space_group_name_H-M   'P 1'
#
loop_
_entity.id
_entity.type
_entity.pdbx_description
1 polymer ?
#
loop_
_entity_poly.entity_id
_entity_poly.type
_entity_poly.pdbx_seq_one_letter_code
_entity_poly.pdbx_strand_id
1 'polypeptide(L)'
;MVNTANPNAEVQIKSDYPSVIKKIQEDDNKDSIGNSGWNDIGDYEIGQTVPYKFESNVPNMNGYHNYYYAWHDKMDEALTFKKDTVSITIEGKNKSYTLNPGEFNIVENPGKGETFKVEITDLKAIVDREFNNKNALGENEYGQKVILRYDATLNDKAANDTGRPGFENDVKLEFSNNPDGDGQGETGETPWDTVVCFTFKVEGLKVNDHNLNLEGAKFRLYSDKDCKNEVYVKKSADGYIVINRDSIGGSDHTGGTKPQDAVEMVSDANGVFNIIGLDQGTYWLKETDAPDGYRPLLDPIEINVVPTYTTDRNNYIKGDGATDKTLKTLEATAKIKSFYSGIFNTEDLNLTTDVNEGSMNLTVVNKVGTKLPITGSPMTLLMMSLGTGIMTYSIRRKKK
;
A
#
# COMPACT_ATOMS: atom_id res chain seq x y z
N MET A 1 23.40 29.62 36.94
CA MET A 1 24.25 30.83 37.05
C MET A 1 25.68 30.36 37.21
N VAL A 2 26.52 30.65 36.23
CA VAL A 2 27.98 30.36 36.29
C VAL A 2 28.65 31.47 37.10
N ASN A 3 29.41 31.13 38.12
CA ASN A 3 30.14 32.09 38.94
C ASN A 3 31.58 31.57 39.20
N THR A 4 32.43 32.40 39.77
CA THR A 4 33.84 32.13 40.03
C THR A 4 34.05 30.99 41.04
N ALA A 5 33.04 30.56 41.79
CA ALA A 5 33.11 29.43 42.74
C ALA A 5 32.79 28.09 42.08
N ASN A 6 32.26 28.07 40.88
CA ASN A 6 32.01 26.84 40.09
C ASN A 6 32.34 27.05 38.61
N PRO A 7 33.64 27.11 38.28
CA PRO A 7 34.09 27.38 36.89
C PRO A 7 33.83 26.21 35.94
N ASN A 8 33.50 25.04 36.43
CA ASN A 8 33.19 23.83 35.64
C ASN A 8 31.70 23.44 35.71
N ALA A 9 30.79 24.42 35.86
CA ALA A 9 29.37 24.13 35.82
C ALA A 9 28.99 23.59 34.43
N GLU A 10 28.61 22.33 34.36
CA GLU A 10 27.95 21.76 33.17
C GLU A 10 26.57 22.37 33.06
N VAL A 11 26.39 23.21 32.06
CA VAL A 11 25.07 23.69 31.64
C VAL A 11 24.51 22.63 30.70
N GLN A 12 23.67 21.74 31.19
CA GLN A 12 22.83 20.92 30.31
C GLN A 12 21.78 21.84 29.68
N ILE A 13 22.01 22.28 28.47
CA ILE A 13 20.99 22.90 27.65
C ILE A 13 20.03 21.78 27.25
N LYS A 14 18.92 21.63 27.97
CA LYS A 14 17.77 20.90 27.44
C LYS A 14 17.20 21.79 26.34
N SER A 15 17.56 21.53 25.09
CA SER A 15 16.86 22.12 23.98
C SER A 15 15.49 21.40 23.88
N ASP A 16 14.42 22.06 24.31
CA ASP A 16 13.04 21.64 24.12
C ASP A 16 12.57 21.87 22.68
N TYR A 17 13.43 21.59 21.70
CA TYR A 17 13.02 21.66 20.29
C TYR A 17 12.04 20.53 20.01
N PRO A 18 10.87 20.83 19.40
CA PRO A 18 9.93 19.81 19.01
C PRO A 18 10.55 18.90 17.94
N SER A 19 10.11 17.67 17.90
CA SER A 19 10.47 16.69 16.87
C SER A 19 9.20 16.21 16.18
N VAL A 20 9.33 15.67 14.99
CA VAL A 20 8.24 15.03 14.26
C VAL A 20 8.69 13.67 13.74
N ILE A 21 7.77 12.71 13.81
CA ILE A 21 7.93 11.38 13.23
C ILE A 21 6.73 11.11 12.34
N LYS A 22 6.98 10.67 11.12
CA LYS A 22 5.97 10.24 10.17
C LYS A 22 5.81 8.73 10.21
N LYS A 23 4.60 8.25 10.04
CA LYS A 23 4.28 6.84 9.89
C LYS A 23 3.26 6.64 8.78
N ILE A 24 3.40 5.52 8.06
CA ILE A 24 2.45 4.95 7.13
C ILE A 24 1.77 3.77 7.82
N GLN A 25 0.49 3.56 7.59
CA GLN A 25 -0.18 2.35 8.07
C GLN A 25 0.08 1.22 7.08
N GLU A 26 0.47 0.06 7.60
CA GLU A 26 0.57 -1.18 6.84
C GLU A 26 -0.70 -1.99 7.10
N ASP A 27 -1.37 -2.48 6.07
CA ASP A 27 -2.71 -3.06 6.20
C ASP A 27 -2.73 -4.59 6.24
N ASP A 28 -1.77 -5.29 5.67
CA ASP A 28 -1.77 -6.75 5.59
C ASP A 28 -0.54 -7.48 6.15
N ASN A 29 0.63 -6.83 6.24
CA ASN A 29 1.84 -7.42 6.83
C ASN A 29 1.87 -7.26 8.35
N LYS A 30 1.15 -8.13 9.05
CA LYS A 30 1.03 -8.11 10.52
C LYS A 30 2.33 -8.40 11.27
N ASP A 31 3.32 -8.99 10.61
CA ASP A 31 4.59 -9.43 11.21
C ASP A 31 5.70 -8.39 11.03
N SER A 32 5.49 -7.34 10.24
CA SER A 32 6.47 -6.30 10.05
C SER A 32 6.30 -5.18 11.07
N ILE A 33 7.35 -4.91 11.72
CA ILE A 33 7.82 -3.71 12.43
C ILE A 33 6.74 -2.70 12.83
N GLY A 34 6.24 -2.79 14.05
CA GLY A 34 5.49 -1.72 14.69
C GLY A 34 4.19 -2.15 15.36
N ASN A 35 3.83 -1.44 16.40
CA ASN A 35 2.57 -1.63 17.11
C ASN A 35 1.41 -1.07 16.27
N SER A 36 0.41 -1.88 16.01
CA SER A 36 -0.85 -1.47 15.41
C SER A 36 -0.80 -1.10 13.92
N GLY A 37 0.09 -1.72 13.14
CA GLY A 37 0.19 -1.50 11.70
C GLY A 37 0.80 -0.15 11.27
N TRP A 38 1.34 0.66 12.20
CA TRP A 38 2.01 1.92 11.88
C TRP A 38 3.51 1.72 11.75
N ASN A 39 4.02 1.83 10.52
CA ASN A 39 5.39 1.53 10.13
C ASN A 39 6.07 2.73 9.46
N ASP A 40 7.29 2.53 9.01
CA ASP A 40 8.01 3.46 8.15
C ASP A 40 7.87 3.09 6.67
N ILE A 41 7.36 1.88 6.40
CA ILE A 41 7.19 1.31 5.07
C ILE A 41 5.83 0.61 5.03
N GLY A 42 5.16 0.73 3.88
CA GLY A 42 3.95 -0.02 3.54
C GLY A 42 3.91 -0.33 2.05
N ASP A 43 3.16 -1.34 1.66
CA ASP A 43 2.86 -1.64 0.28
C ASP A 43 1.34 -1.64 0.04
N TYR A 44 0.95 -1.29 -1.17
CA TYR A 44 -0.45 -1.04 -1.51
C TYR A 44 -0.73 -1.31 -2.98
N GLU A 45 -1.94 -1.72 -3.29
CA GLU A 45 -2.44 -1.72 -4.66
C GLU A 45 -2.71 -0.30 -5.15
N ILE A 46 -2.53 -0.08 -6.45
CA ILE A 46 -2.94 1.19 -7.07
C ILE A 46 -4.46 1.38 -6.88
N GLY A 47 -4.82 2.60 -6.46
CA GLY A 47 -6.19 2.99 -6.14
C GLY A 47 -6.57 2.83 -4.66
N GLN A 48 -5.77 2.15 -3.86
CA GLN A 48 -6.02 2.05 -2.42
C GLN A 48 -5.79 3.37 -1.68
N THR A 49 -6.47 3.48 -0.54
CA THR A 49 -6.26 4.56 0.42
C THR A 49 -5.13 4.19 1.35
N VAL A 50 -4.13 5.06 1.42
CA VAL A 50 -2.92 4.92 2.24
C VAL A 50 -3.01 5.89 3.42
N PRO A 51 -3.23 5.41 4.66
CA PRO A 51 -3.28 6.26 5.83
C PRO A 51 -1.89 6.66 6.33
N TYR A 52 -1.76 7.92 6.72
CA TYR A 52 -0.55 8.49 7.30
C TYR A 52 -0.81 9.15 8.64
N LYS A 53 0.21 9.23 9.48
CA LYS A 53 0.19 10.05 10.68
C LYS A 53 1.52 10.74 10.95
N PHE A 54 1.45 11.92 11.54
CA PHE A 54 2.59 12.59 12.17
C PHE A 54 2.44 12.51 13.69
N GLU A 55 3.52 12.21 14.36
CA GLU A 55 3.61 12.24 15.82
C GLU A 55 4.64 13.28 16.24
N SER A 56 4.24 14.16 17.12
CA SER A 56 5.08 15.20 17.70
C SER A 56 4.64 15.49 19.15
N ASN A 57 5.35 16.36 19.84
CA ASN A 57 4.99 16.78 21.18
C ASN A 57 4.84 18.30 21.24
N VAL A 58 3.93 18.75 22.09
CA VAL A 58 3.81 20.16 22.47
C VAL A 58 5.10 20.58 23.17
N PRO A 59 5.86 21.55 22.64
CA PRO A 59 7.08 22.04 23.28
C PRO A 59 6.77 22.84 24.52
N ASN A 60 7.80 23.17 25.32
CA ASN A 60 7.64 24.14 26.41
C ASN A 60 7.40 25.54 25.84
N MET A 61 6.19 26.04 26.00
CA MET A 61 5.77 27.36 25.49
C MET A 61 5.71 28.44 26.59
N ASN A 62 6.28 28.18 27.77
CA ASN A 62 6.41 29.20 28.80
C ASN A 62 7.34 30.33 28.28
N GLY A 63 6.93 31.57 28.47
CA GLY A 63 7.64 32.73 27.92
C GLY A 63 7.18 33.19 26.55
N TYR A 64 6.46 32.37 25.78
CA TYR A 64 5.86 32.79 24.51
C TYR A 64 4.48 33.43 24.72
N HIS A 65 4.16 34.42 23.91
CA HIS A 65 2.81 35.02 23.87
C HIS A 65 1.85 34.17 23.06
N ASN A 66 2.30 33.70 21.89
CA ASN A 66 1.64 32.77 21.00
C ASN A 66 2.68 31.78 20.46
N TYR A 67 2.26 30.68 19.88
CA TYR A 67 3.18 29.67 19.38
C TYR A 67 2.71 29.13 18.03
N TYR A 68 3.44 29.47 16.96
CA TYR A 68 3.23 28.96 15.63
C TYR A 68 3.72 27.51 15.52
N TYR A 69 2.94 26.65 14.85
CA TYR A 69 3.24 25.23 14.72
C TYR A 69 2.67 24.69 13.41
N ALA A 70 3.53 24.23 12.50
CA ALA A 70 3.10 23.81 11.18
C ALA A 70 3.86 22.58 10.69
N TRP A 71 3.14 21.65 10.11
CA TRP A 71 3.69 20.50 9.40
C TRP A 71 3.74 20.81 7.90
N HIS A 72 4.89 20.59 7.31
CA HIS A 72 5.13 20.65 5.88
C HIS A 72 5.27 19.24 5.36
N ASP A 73 4.54 18.90 4.31
CA ASP A 73 4.51 17.57 3.71
C ASP A 73 4.94 17.63 2.25
N LYS A 74 5.74 16.66 1.84
CA LYS A 74 6.17 16.49 0.45
C LYS A 74 5.97 15.03 0.06
N MET A 75 5.01 14.78 -0.81
CA MET A 75 4.69 13.46 -1.36
C MET A 75 5.29 13.27 -2.73
N ASP A 76 5.62 12.01 -3.04
CA ASP A 76 5.81 11.57 -4.42
C ASP A 76 4.55 11.82 -5.25
N GLU A 77 4.70 12.03 -6.56
CA GLU A 77 3.56 12.30 -7.45
C GLU A 77 2.61 11.11 -7.64
N ALA A 78 3.04 9.90 -7.28
CA ALA A 78 2.20 8.71 -7.23
C ALA A 78 1.22 8.72 -6.04
N LEU A 79 1.35 9.65 -5.10
CA LEU A 79 0.46 9.81 -3.96
C LEU A 79 -0.44 11.04 -4.15
N THR A 80 -1.74 10.87 -3.92
CA THR A 80 -2.73 11.97 -4.01
C THR A 80 -3.28 12.27 -2.63
N PHE A 81 -2.99 13.44 -2.11
CA PHE A 81 -3.46 13.92 -0.80
C PHE A 81 -4.98 14.03 -0.73
N LYS A 82 -5.59 13.58 0.37
CA LYS A 82 -7.02 13.70 0.67
C LYS A 82 -7.23 14.72 1.78
N LYS A 83 -7.42 15.97 1.43
CA LYS A 83 -7.54 17.10 2.35
C LYS A 83 -8.62 16.92 3.41
N ASP A 84 -9.75 16.36 3.04
CA ASP A 84 -10.92 16.23 3.92
C ASP A 84 -10.75 15.17 5.01
N THR A 85 -9.66 14.39 4.98
CA THR A 85 -9.33 13.35 5.96
C THR A 85 -8.42 13.86 7.08
N VAL A 86 -7.92 15.10 6.99
CA VAL A 86 -7.01 15.68 7.98
C VAL A 86 -7.70 15.82 9.34
N SER A 87 -7.08 15.25 10.36
CA SER A 87 -7.50 15.39 11.75
C SER A 87 -6.31 15.60 12.67
N ILE A 88 -6.44 16.46 13.68
CA ILE A 88 -5.39 16.74 14.66
C ILE A 88 -5.93 16.48 16.06
N THR A 89 -5.22 15.64 16.82
CA THR A 89 -5.55 15.32 18.21
C THR A 89 -4.37 15.63 19.11
N ILE A 90 -4.62 16.33 20.21
CA ILE A 90 -3.66 16.57 21.29
C ILE A 90 -4.02 15.64 22.44
N GLU A 91 -3.06 14.82 22.88
CA GLU A 91 -3.25 13.81 23.91
C GLU A 91 -2.44 14.19 25.16
N GLY A 92 -3.11 14.54 26.23
CA GLY A 92 -2.55 14.73 27.56
C GLY A 92 -2.72 13.46 28.43
N LYS A 93 -2.24 13.51 29.67
CA LYS A 93 -2.28 12.36 30.59
C LYS A 93 -3.69 11.84 30.85
N ASN A 94 -4.68 12.73 30.98
CA ASN A 94 -6.05 12.39 31.39
C ASN A 94 -7.13 12.89 30.43
N LYS A 95 -6.75 13.56 29.35
CA LYS A 95 -7.67 14.18 28.39
C LYS A 95 -7.06 14.18 27.01
N SER A 96 -7.89 13.90 26.00
CA SER A 96 -7.55 14.15 24.60
C SER A 96 -8.47 15.23 24.04
N TYR A 97 -7.95 16.02 23.13
CA TYR A 97 -8.70 17.07 22.44
C TYR A 97 -8.44 16.97 20.94
N THR A 98 -9.49 16.82 20.15
CA THR A 98 -9.41 16.90 18.69
C THR A 98 -9.76 18.33 18.27
N LEU A 99 -8.90 18.93 17.46
CA LEU A 99 -9.07 20.30 16.99
C LEU A 99 -10.30 20.40 16.09
N ASN A 100 -11.04 21.51 16.25
CA ASN A 100 -12.16 21.83 15.39
C ASN A 100 -11.67 22.43 14.06
N PRO A 101 -12.47 22.31 12.97
CA PRO A 101 -12.24 23.10 11.76
C PRO A 101 -12.19 24.60 12.12
N GLY A 102 -11.14 25.30 11.72
CA GLY A 102 -10.89 26.70 12.07
C GLY A 102 -9.86 26.92 13.18
N GLU A 103 -9.42 25.87 13.88
CA GLU A 103 -8.27 25.93 14.78
C GLU A 103 -6.95 25.60 14.07
N PHE A 104 -7.03 25.17 12.82
CA PHE A 104 -5.89 24.95 11.92
C PHE A 104 -6.27 25.26 10.47
N ASN A 105 -5.26 25.53 9.64
CA ASN A 105 -5.41 25.79 8.21
C ASN A 105 -4.68 24.72 7.41
N ILE A 106 -5.24 24.36 6.24
CA ILE A 106 -4.59 23.47 5.28
C ILE A 106 -4.32 24.27 3.99
N VAL A 107 -3.05 24.38 3.65
CA VAL A 107 -2.59 25.05 2.42
C VAL A 107 -2.06 23.99 1.49
N GLU A 108 -2.70 23.82 0.34
CA GLU A 108 -2.23 22.92 -0.72
C GLU A 108 -1.22 23.64 -1.62
N ASN A 109 -0.16 22.95 -2.02
CA ASN A 109 0.92 23.47 -2.87
C ASN A 109 1.53 24.78 -2.34
N PRO A 110 2.03 24.80 -1.10
CA PRO A 110 2.54 26.02 -0.49
C PRO A 110 3.83 26.55 -1.15
N GLY A 111 4.40 25.82 -2.09
CA GLY A 111 5.64 26.11 -2.78
C GLY A 111 6.80 25.21 -2.34
N LYS A 112 8.00 25.44 -2.84
CA LYS A 112 9.23 24.68 -2.52
C LYS A 112 9.14 23.16 -2.78
N GLY A 113 8.22 22.72 -3.66
CA GLY A 113 7.97 21.30 -3.94
C GLY A 113 7.17 20.57 -2.86
N GLU A 114 6.63 21.29 -1.90
CA GLU A 114 5.78 20.73 -0.86
C GLU A 114 4.35 20.46 -1.40
N THR A 115 3.75 19.35 -0.98
CA THR A 115 2.40 18.94 -1.39
C THR A 115 1.35 19.71 -0.62
N PHE A 116 1.49 19.78 0.70
CA PHE A 116 0.63 20.58 1.55
C PHE A 116 1.35 21.04 2.83
N LYS A 117 0.73 22.02 3.48
CA LYS A 117 1.11 22.48 4.81
C LYS A 117 -0.15 22.50 5.69
N VAL A 118 -0.04 21.99 6.91
CA VAL A 118 -1.08 22.15 7.95
C VAL A 118 -0.50 23.01 9.06
N GLU A 119 -1.17 24.13 9.38
CA GLU A 119 -0.65 25.12 10.33
C GLU A 119 -1.63 25.45 11.44
N ILE A 120 -1.11 25.56 12.64
CA ILE A 120 -1.77 26.09 13.83
C ILE A 120 -1.10 27.43 14.17
N THR A 121 -1.81 28.53 14.03
CA THR A 121 -1.25 29.86 14.23
C THR A 121 -0.90 30.15 15.69
N ASP A 122 -1.65 29.56 16.62
CA ASP A 122 -1.39 29.68 18.07
C ASP A 122 -1.72 28.38 18.81
N LEU A 123 -0.77 27.43 18.79
CA LEU A 123 -0.85 26.18 19.54
C LEU A 123 -0.97 26.43 21.04
N LYS A 124 -0.29 27.50 21.56
CA LYS A 124 -0.29 27.81 22.99
C LYS A 124 -1.68 28.12 23.49
N ALA A 125 -2.44 28.98 22.80
CA ALA A 125 -3.80 29.32 23.18
C ALA A 125 -4.72 28.08 23.28
N ILE A 126 -4.57 27.13 22.35
CA ILE A 126 -5.35 25.87 22.34
C ILE A 126 -4.97 25.01 23.55
N VAL A 127 -3.66 24.77 23.76
CA VAL A 127 -3.19 23.90 24.85
C VAL A 127 -3.51 24.47 26.22
N ASP A 128 -3.30 25.76 26.41
CA ASP A 128 -3.61 26.47 27.68
C ASP A 128 -5.11 26.44 28.00
N ARG A 129 -5.96 26.57 26.99
CA ARG A 129 -7.42 26.47 27.16
C ARG A 129 -7.87 25.06 27.51
N GLU A 130 -7.36 24.05 26.79
CA GLU A 130 -7.89 22.71 26.89
C GLU A 130 -7.27 21.88 28.01
N PHE A 131 -6.03 22.09 28.33
CA PHE A 131 -5.33 21.24 29.29
C PHE A 131 -5.09 21.92 30.63
N ASN A 132 -4.83 23.22 30.66
CA ASN A 132 -4.70 24.07 31.85
C ASN A 132 -4.04 23.42 33.07
N ASN A 133 -3.04 22.57 32.83
CA ASN A 133 -2.26 21.93 33.87
C ASN A 133 -1.18 22.90 34.35
N LYS A 134 -1.02 22.99 35.68
CA LYS A 134 0.00 23.84 36.29
C LYS A 134 0.99 22.99 37.07
N ASN A 135 2.28 23.29 36.94
CA ASN A 135 3.33 22.74 37.78
C ASN A 135 3.33 23.39 39.19
N ALA A 136 4.21 22.94 40.06
CA ALA A 136 4.35 23.46 41.42
C ALA A 136 4.72 24.97 41.48
N LEU A 137 5.24 25.54 40.39
CA LEU A 137 5.62 26.95 40.25
C LEU A 137 4.48 27.80 39.67
N GLY A 138 3.34 27.19 39.35
CA GLY A 138 2.20 27.87 38.72
C GLY A 138 2.35 28.07 37.19
N GLU A 139 3.39 27.52 36.56
CA GLU A 139 3.59 27.56 35.13
C GLU A 139 2.79 26.47 34.42
N ASN A 140 2.45 26.67 33.15
CA ASN A 140 1.77 25.64 32.34
C ASN A 140 2.67 24.44 32.12
N GLU A 141 2.13 23.22 32.28
CA GLU A 141 2.77 21.98 31.91
C GLU A 141 2.48 21.63 30.47
N TYR A 142 3.53 21.49 29.68
CA TYR A 142 3.51 21.09 28.28
C TYR A 142 4.06 19.66 28.11
N GLY A 143 4.17 19.18 26.88
CA GLY A 143 4.66 17.84 26.57
C GLY A 143 3.54 16.86 26.17
N GLN A 144 2.32 17.36 25.95
CA GLN A 144 1.22 16.59 25.38
C GLN A 144 1.63 16.07 24.01
N LYS A 145 1.20 14.86 23.66
CA LYS A 145 1.42 14.30 22.32
C LYS A 145 0.50 14.97 21.30
N VAL A 146 1.03 15.34 20.15
CA VAL A 146 0.25 15.88 19.04
C VAL A 146 0.28 14.87 17.90
N ILE A 147 -0.89 14.44 17.44
CA ILE A 147 -1.06 13.48 16.36
C ILE A 147 -1.88 14.12 15.25
N LEU A 148 -1.28 14.26 14.07
CA LEU A 148 -2.00 14.59 12.86
C LEU A 148 -2.17 13.32 12.04
N ARG A 149 -3.39 13.04 11.56
CA ARG A 149 -3.71 11.95 10.65
C ARG A 149 -4.30 12.50 9.37
N TYR A 150 -4.01 11.82 8.28
CA TYR A 150 -4.61 12.08 6.97
C TYR A 150 -4.45 10.85 6.08
N ASP A 151 -5.17 10.83 4.97
CA ASP A 151 -5.08 9.80 3.96
C ASP A 151 -4.53 10.35 2.64
N ALA A 152 -3.90 9.48 1.86
CA ALA A 152 -3.62 9.68 0.45
C ALA A 152 -4.18 8.52 -0.37
N THR A 153 -4.19 8.63 -1.69
CA THR A 153 -4.45 7.52 -2.61
C THR A 153 -3.18 7.22 -3.37
N LEU A 154 -2.79 5.94 -3.47
CA LEU A 154 -1.78 5.51 -4.43
C LEU A 154 -2.41 5.56 -5.83
N ASN A 155 -1.99 6.52 -6.66
CA ASN A 155 -2.62 6.80 -7.94
C ASN A 155 -1.95 6.08 -9.11
N ASP A 156 -2.51 6.24 -10.32
CA ASP A 156 -2.03 5.54 -11.53
C ASP A 156 -0.58 5.83 -11.92
N LYS A 157 0.02 6.93 -11.45
CA LYS A 157 1.43 7.24 -11.73
C LYS A 157 2.37 6.22 -11.10
N ALA A 158 1.94 5.55 -10.03
CA ALA A 158 2.69 4.46 -9.42
C ALA A 158 2.97 3.29 -10.39
N ALA A 159 2.19 3.17 -11.45
CA ALA A 159 2.43 2.15 -12.48
C ALA A 159 3.71 2.37 -13.29
N ASN A 160 4.29 3.57 -13.28
CA ASN A 160 5.50 3.91 -14.03
C ASN A 160 6.78 3.45 -13.32
N ASP A 161 6.75 3.36 -11.98
CA ASP A 161 7.93 3.13 -11.13
C ASP A 161 7.62 2.14 -10.00
N THR A 162 7.21 0.92 -10.34
CA THR A 162 7.02 -0.16 -9.35
C THR A 162 8.38 -0.60 -8.77
N GLY A 163 8.41 -1.08 -7.52
CA GLY A 163 9.65 -1.51 -6.87
C GLY A 163 10.48 -0.36 -6.30
N ARG A 164 11.79 -0.37 -6.56
CA ARG A 164 12.71 0.66 -6.03
C ARG A 164 12.69 1.94 -6.87
N PRO A 165 12.84 3.11 -6.24
CA PRO A 165 13.08 3.33 -4.79
C PRO A 165 11.84 3.24 -3.93
N GLY A 166 10.63 3.15 -4.50
CA GLY A 166 9.35 3.32 -3.85
C GLY A 166 8.92 4.80 -3.86
N PHE A 167 7.74 5.09 -3.30
CA PHE A 167 7.11 6.39 -3.30
C PHE A 167 7.32 7.05 -1.94
N GLU A 168 8.21 8.03 -1.89
CA GLU A 168 8.56 8.75 -0.67
C GLU A 168 7.44 9.70 -0.23
N ASN A 169 7.30 9.84 1.08
CA ASN A 169 6.41 10.82 1.67
C ASN A 169 7.06 11.40 2.92
N ASP A 170 7.42 12.68 2.84
CA ASP A 170 8.25 13.39 3.81
C ASP A 170 7.44 14.31 4.70
N VAL A 171 7.90 14.56 5.93
CA VAL A 171 7.39 15.60 6.81
C VAL A 171 8.53 16.37 7.49
N LYS A 172 8.37 17.64 7.67
CA LYS A 172 9.12 18.46 8.63
C LYS A 172 8.16 19.32 9.43
N LEU A 173 8.61 19.75 10.60
CA LEU A 173 7.88 20.65 11.47
C LEU A 173 8.53 22.02 11.49
N GLU A 174 7.75 23.08 11.29
CA GLU A 174 8.11 24.47 11.51
C GLU A 174 7.47 24.95 12.81
N PHE A 175 8.22 25.67 13.64
CA PHE A 175 7.77 26.08 14.97
C PHE A 175 8.40 27.40 15.41
N SER A 176 7.70 28.14 16.30
CA SER A 176 8.24 29.35 16.91
C SER A 176 9.50 29.05 17.72
N ASN A 177 10.56 29.84 17.52
CA ASN A 177 11.83 29.69 18.23
C ASN A 177 12.32 30.96 18.95
N ASN A 178 11.53 32.05 18.89
CA ASN A 178 11.84 33.30 19.58
C ASN A 178 10.68 33.71 20.50
N PRO A 179 10.83 33.61 21.86
CA PRO A 179 9.79 34.00 22.80
C PRO A 179 9.52 35.52 22.85
N ASP A 180 10.50 36.35 22.41
CA ASP A 180 10.34 37.80 22.37
C ASP A 180 9.65 38.30 21.08
N GLY A 181 9.36 37.39 20.15
CA GLY A 181 8.65 37.68 18.90
C GLY A 181 7.12 37.64 19.07
N ASP A 182 6.40 38.29 18.15
CA ASP A 182 4.92 38.37 18.14
C ASP A 182 4.26 37.09 17.53
N GLY A 183 4.88 35.92 17.72
CA GLY A 183 4.33 34.61 17.36
C GLY A 183 4.57 34.11 15.95
N GLN A 184 4.74 35.00 14.99
CA GLN A 184 5.23 34.68 13.64
C GLN A 184 6.63 35.25 13.38
N GLY A 185 7.38 35.51 14.44
CA GLY A 185 8.72 36.03 14.34
C GLY A 185 9.68 35.06 13.69
N GLU A 186 10.75 34.74 14.36
CA GLU A 186 11.68 33.71 13.89
C GLU A 186 11.11 32.32 14.14
N THR A 187 11.20 31.47 13.11
CA THR A 187 10.82 30.05 13.20
C THR A 187 12.06 29.16 13.07
N GLY A 188 11.99 27.98 13.68
CA GLY A 188 12.90 26.87 13.48
C GLY A 188 12.22 25.76 12.71
N GLU A 189 13.00 24.89 12.08
CA GLU A 189 12.50 23.71 11.38
C GLU A 189 13.20 22.44 11.89
N THR A 190 12.49 21.32 11.91
CA THR A 190 13.11 19.99 12.09
C THR A 190 13.74 19.51 10.78
N PRO A 191 14.64 18.53 10.83
CA PRO A 191 14.95 17.72 9.64
C PRO A 191 13.68 17.06 9.09
N TRP A 192 13.74 16.67 7.81
CA TRP A 192 12.71 15.84 7.18
C TRP A 192 12.71 14.42 7.77
N ASP A 193 11.54 13.85 7.92
CA ASP A 193 11.31 12.46 8.28
C ASP A 193 10.47 11.79 7.19
N THR A 194 10.94 10.63 6.68
CA THR A 194 10.45 10.00 5.47
C THR A 194 9.82 8.64 5.78
N VAL A 195 8.73 8.33 5.10
CA VAL A 195 8.15 6.99 4.96
C VAL A 195 8.04 6.62 3.50
N VAL A 196 7.95 5.33 3.18
CA VAL A 196 7.97 4.85 1.79
C VAL A 196 6.81 3.90 1.54
N CYS A 197 6.12 4.10 0.43
CA CYS A 197 5.07 3.21 -0.08
C CYS A 197 5.60 2.43 -1.28
N PHE A 198 5.21 1.15 -1.43
CA PHE A 198 5.58 0.30 -2.55
C PHE A 198 4.36 -0.25 -3.27
N THR A 199 4.58 -0.70 -4.50
CA THR A 199 3.66 -1.54 -5.28
C THR A 199 4.45 -2.39 -6.27
N PHE A 200 3.85 -3.47 -6.77
CA PHE A 200 4.53 -4.48 -7.56
C PHE A 200 3.80 -4.75 -8.88
N LYS A 201 4.47 -5.50 -9.79
CA LYS A 201 3.90 -5.91 -11.06
C LYS A 201 4.21 -7.36 -11.41
N VAL A 202 3.27 -8.03 -12.07
CA VAL A 202 3.49 -9.30 -12.76
C VAL A 202 3.73 -9.02 -14.24
N GLU A 203 4.85 -9.48 -14.77
CA GLU A 203 5.15 -9.53 -16.21
C GLU A 203 4.65 -10.85 -16.75
N GLY A 204 3.42 -10.83 -17.28
CA GLY A 204 2.72 -12.01 -17.76
C GLY A 204 3.03 -12.33 -19.22
N LEU A 205 3.45 -13.57 -19.49
CA LEU A 205 3.69 -14.06 -20.85
C LEU A 205 2.85 -15.32 -21.13
N LYS A 206 2.04 -15.28 -22.16
CA LYS A 206 1.23 -16.39 -22.64
C LYS A 206 1.90 -17.10 -23.80
N VAL A 207 2.14 -18.42 -23.64
CA VAL A 207 2.78 -19.26 -24.67
C VAL A 207 2.07 -20.61 -24.82
N ASN A 208 2.41 -21.33 -25.90
CA ASN A 208 2.07 -22.74 -26.05
C ASN A 208 3.18 -23.65 -25.51
N ASP A 209 2.98 -24.95 -25.58
CA ASP A 209 3.93 -25.99 -25.17
C ASP A 209 5.23 -26.07 -26.02
N HIS A 210 5.34 -25.25 -27.08
CA HIS A 210 6.55 -25.05 -27.88
C HIS A 210 7.18 -23.67 -27.68
N ASN A 211 6.77 -22.96 -26.62
CA ASN A 211 7.20 -21.59 -26.28
C ASN A 211 6.91 -20.54 -27.37
N LEU A 212 5.86 -20.76 -28.19
CA LEU A 212 5.37 -19.75 -29.11
C LEU A 212 4.32 -18.89 -28.44
N ASN A 213 4.42 -17.58 -28.63
CA ASN A 213 3.51 -16.60 -28.04
C ASN A 213 2.06 -16.85 -28.49
N LEU A 214 1.13 -16.68 -27.58
CA LEU A 214 -0.31 -16.85 -27.83
C LEU A 214 -1.07 -15.56 -27.56
N GLU A 215 -1.66 -15.03 -28.62
CA GLU A 215 -2.58 -13.89 -28.59
C GLU A 215 -3.99 -14.35 -28.21
N GLY A 216 -4.74 -13.49 -27.53
CA GLY A 216 -6.19 -13.62 -27.29
C GLY A 216 -6.59 -14.48 -26.11
N ALA A 217 -5.65 -14.98 -25.29
CA ALA A 217 -6.01 -15.59 -24.01
C ALA A 217 -6.58 -14.54 -23.06
N LYS A 218 -7.70 -14.86 -22.38
CA LYS A 218 -8.37 -13.93 -21.47
C LYS A 218 -8.19 -14.33 -20.02
N PHE A 219 -8.00 -13.32 -19.17
CA PHE A 219 -7.74 -13.53 -17.75
C PHE A 219 -8.53 -12.56 -16.87
N ARG A 220 -8.78 -13.00 -15.63
CA ARG A 220 -9.24 -12.17 -14.51
C ARG A 220 -8.42 -12.49 -13.29
N LEU A 221 -8.20 -11.49 -12.45
CA LEU A 221 -7.48 -11.60 -11.18
C LEU A 221 -8.46 -11.59 -10.01
N TYR A 222 -8.15 -12.34 -8.96
CA TYR A 222 -8.99 -12.43 -7.76
C TYR A 222 -8.11 -12.40 -6.50
N SER A 223 -8.66 -11.89 -5.41
CA SER A 223 -8.04 -11.89 -4.08
C SER A 223 -8.42 -13.13 -3.25
N ASP A 224 -9.24 -14.03 -3.79
CA ASP A 224 -9.65 -15.27 -3.12
C ASP A 224 -9.64 -16.47 -4.06
N LYS A 225 -9.36 -17.66 -3.47
CA LYS A 225 -9.25 -18.93 -4.18
C LYS A 225 -10.53 -19.35 -4.91
N ASP A 226 -11.68 -18.98 -4.38
CA ASP A 226 -12.97 -19.32 -4.98
C ASP A 226 -13.34 -18.40 -6.15
N CYS A 227 -12.49 -17.42 -6.46
CA CYS A 227 -12.68 -16.41 -7.52
C CYS A 227 -14.00 -15.63 -7.39
N LYS A 228 -14.32 -15.18 -6.17
CA LYS A 228 -15.52 -14.38 -5.86
C LYS A 228 -15.20 -12.90 -5.79
N ASN A 229 -14.02 -12.54 -5.31
CA ASN A 229 -13.56 -11.18 -5.08
C ASN A 229 -12.60 -10.78 -6.20
N GLU A 230 -13.14 -10.23 -7.29
CA GLU A 230 -12.36 -9.83 -8.47
C GLU A 230 -11.53 -8.57 -8.15
N VAL A 231 -10.23 -8.65 -8.39
CA VAL A 231 -9.30 -7.52 -8.46
C VAL A 231 -9.44 -6.92 -9.85
N TYR A 232 -10.11 -5.78 -9.95
CA TYR A 232 -10.37 -5.15 -11.22
C TYR A 232 -9.14 -4.46 -11.78
N VAL A 233 -9.05 -4.43 -13.11
CA VAL A 233 -7.97 -3.77 -13.85
C VAL A 233 -8.53 -2.93 -14.98
N LYS A 234 -7.81 -1.88 -15.34
CA LYS A 234 -8.05 -1.08 -16.56
C LYS A 234 -6.86 -1.22 -17.51
N LYS A 235 -7.12 -1.05 -18.81
CA LYS A 235 -6.06 -1.11 -19.82
C LYS A 235 -5.20 0.15 -19.79
N SER A 236 -3.87 -0.05 -19.88
CA SER A 236 -2.86 1.00 -20.07
C SER A 236 -1.95 0.69 -21.26
N ALA A 237 -0.97 1.55 -21.53
CA ALA A 237 0.03 1.32 -22.58
C ALA A 237 0.90 0.09 -22.29
N ASP A 238 1.29 -0.11 -21.02
CA ASP A 238 2.27 -1.12 -20.60
C ASP A 238 1.63 -2.40 -20.05
N GLY A 239 0.30 -2.47 -20.04
CA GLY A 239 -0.43 -3.64 -19.54
C GLY A 239 -1.78 -3.29 -18.94
N TYR A 240 -2.04 -3.81 -17.76
CA TYR A 240 -3.28 -3.67 -17.02
C TYR A 240 -2.98 -3.15 -15.61
N ILE A 241 -3.49 -1.96 -15.30
CA ILE A 241 -3.31 -1.34 -13.98
C ILE A 241 -4.47 -1.76 -13.08
N VAL A 242 -4.15 -2.21 -11.87
CA VAL A 242 -5.14 -2.49 -10.83
C VAL A 242 -5.94 -1.24 -10.48
N ILE A 243 -7.24 -1.39 -10.31
CA ILE A 243 -8.15 -0.34 -9.87
C ILE A 243 -9.04 -0.86 -8.75
N ASN A 244 -9.22 -0.05 -7.73
CA ASN A 244 -10.14 -0.40 -6.66
C ASN A 244 -11.60 -0.28 -7.07
N ARG A 245 -12.45 -1.03 -6.38
CA ARG A 245 -13.91 -0.85 -6.45
C ARG A 245 -14.28 0.46 -5.77
N ASP A 246 -15.31 1.14 -6.29
CA ASP A 246 -15.89 2.29 -5.61
C ASP A 246 -16.36 1.91 -4.18
N SER A 247 -16.00 2.72 -3.20
CA SER A 247 -16.39 2.56 -1.79
C SER A 247 -15.69 1.45 -1.02
N ILE A 248 -14.56 0.90 -1.51
CA ILE A 248 -13.77 -0.08 -0.75
C ILE A 248 -12.54 0.58 -0.15
N GLY A 249 -12.32 0.28 1.12
CA GLY A 249 -11.04 0.39 1.81
C GLY A 249 -10.51 -1.02 2.06
N GLY A 250 -9.24 -1.26 1.77
CA GLY A 250 -8.57 -2.52 2.05
C GLY A 250 -8.35 -3.43 0.83
N SER A 251 -7.49 -4.42 1.02
CA SER A 251 -7.03 -5.36 -0.01
C SER A 251 -7.96 -6.56 -0.24
N ASP A 252 -9.07 -6.66 0.49
CA ASP A 252 -9.96 -7.81 0.43
C ASP A 252 -10.91 -7.85 -0.79
N HIS A 253 -11.01 -6.74 -1.53
CA HIS A 253 -11.85 -6.60 -2.73
C HIS A 253 -13.31 -7.04 -2.54
N THR A 254 -13.83 -6.97 -1.31
CA THR A 254 -15.22 -7.31 -0.98
C THR A 254 -16.13 -6.08 -1.03
N GLY A 255 -17.35 -6.23 -1.53
CA GLY A 255 -18.34 -5.14 -1.60
C GLY A 255 -18.02 -4.11 -2.71
N GLY A 256 -18.63 -2.91 -2.63
CA GLY A 256 -18.50 -1.85 -3.64
C GLY A 256 -19.05 -2.22 -5.03
N THR A 257 -18.96 -1.28 -5.95
CA THR A 257 -19.40 -1.46 -7.34
C THR A 257 -18.22 -1.67 -8.27
N LYS A 258 -18.42 -2.47 -9.32
CA LYS A 258 -17.42 -2.64 -10.36
C LYS A 258 -17.10 -1.29 -11.00
N PRO A 259 -15.82 -0.87 -11.09
CA PRO A 259 -15.44 0.35 -11.81
C PRO A 259 -15.87 0.33 -13.27
N GLN A 260 -16.24 1.50 -13.80
CA GLN A 260 -16.78 1.62 -15.16
C GLN A 260 -15.74 1.29 -16.24
N ASP A 261 -14.46 1.59 -15.97
CA ASP A 261 -13.32 1.35 -16.86
C ASP A 261 -12.66 -0.03 -16.67
N ALA A 262 -13.25 -0.88 -15.79
CA ALA A 262 -12.75 -2.23 -15.57
C ALA A 262 -12.95 -3.11 -16.81
N VAL A 263 -11.84 -3.74 -17.24
CA VAL A 263 -11.78 -4.61 -18.42
C VAL A 263 -11.31 -6.02 -18.03
N GLU A 264 -11.52 -6.98 -18.93
CA GLU A 264 -10.89 -8.29 -18.88
C GLU A 264 -9.51 -8.22 -19.52
N MET A 265 -8.51 -8.83 -18.92
CA MET A 265 -7.14 -8.89 -19.47
C MET A 265 -7.12 -9.83 -20.68
N VAL A 266 -6.39 -9.44 -21.73
CA VAL A 266 -6.21 -10.23 -22.95
C VAL A 266 -4.75 -10.20 -23.32
N SER A 267 -4.14 -11.37 -23.59
CA SER A 267 -2.75 -11.44 -24.10
C SER A 267 -2.69 -10.83 -25.50
N ASP A 268 -1.68 -9.98 -25.72
CA ASP A 268 -1.46 -9.30 -27.00
C ASP A 268 -0.80 -10.23 -28.05
N ALA A 269 -0.46 -9.69 -29.23
CA ALA A 269 0.21 -10.42 -30.31
C ALA A 269 1.58 -11.01 -29.90
N ASN A 270 2.22 -10.47 -28.89
CA ASN A 270 3.45 -10.97 -28.29
C ASN A 270 3.20 -11.91 -27.11
N GLY A 271 1.95 -12.23 -26.81
CA GLY A 271 1.55 -13.02 -25.65
C GLY A 271 1.58 -12.28 -24.31
N VAL A 272 1.83 -10.96 -24.31
CA VAL A 272 2.02 -10.16 -23.08
C VAL A 272 0.69 -9.77 -22.46
N PHE A 273 0.61 -9.89 -21.12
CA PHE A 273 -0.54 -9.46 -20.31
C PHE A 273 -0.10 -8.97 -18.91
N ASN A 274 0.77 -7.98 -18.85
CA ASN A 274 1.30 -7.44 -17.58
C ASN A 274 0.18 -6.93 -16.66
N ILE A 275 0.35 -7.16 -15.34
CA ILE A 275 -0.54 -6.70 -14.28
C ILE A 275 0.28 -5.81 -13.36
N ILE A 276 -0.13 -4.54 -13.22
CA ILE A 276 0.66 -3.50 -12.57
C ILE A 276 -0.13 -2.91 -11.39
N GLY A 277 0.54 -2.72 -10.26
CA GLY A 277 -0.05 -2.10 -9.09
C GLY A 277 -0.59 -3.11 -8.07
N LEU A 278 0.12 -4.19 -7.86
CA LEU A 278 -0.19 -5.23 -6.87
C LEU A 278 0.44 -4.91 -5.52
N ASP A 279 -0.24 -5.31 -4.48
CA ASP A 279 0.23 -5.35 -3.11
C ASP A 279 0.98 -6.67 -2.82
N GLN A 280 1.61 -6.80 -1.64
CA GLN A 280 2.00 -8.12 -1.17
C GLN A 280 0.75 -8.99 -0.96
N GLY A 281 0.92 -10.30 -0.95
CA GLY A 281 -0.19 -11.21 -0.67
C GLY A 281 -0.39 -12.29 -1.70
N THR A 282 -1.58 -12.88 -1.69
CA THR A 282 -1.91 -14.00 -2.57
C THR A 282 -3.03 -13.62 -3.52
N TYR A 283 -2.78 -13.83 -4.81
CA TYR A 283 -3.72 -13.59 -5.89
C TYR A 283 -4.03 -14.88 -6.66
N TRP A 284 -5.20 -14.95 -7.28
CA TRP A 284 -5.63 -16.06 -8.13
C TRP A 284 -5.92 -15.54 -9.53
N LEU A 285 -5.03 -15.90 -10.47
CA LEU A 285 -5.17 -15.56 -11.89
C LEU A 285 -5.93 -16.66 -12.60
N LYS A 286 -7.16 -16.36 -13.03
CA LYS A 286 -8.04 -17.28 -13.74
C LYS A 286 -8.01 -17.03 -15.22
N GLU A 287 -7.65 -18.03 -16.02
CA GLU A 287 -7.88 -18.01 -17.46
C GLU A 287 -9.36 -18.24 -17.73
N THR A 288 -10.03 -17.24 -18.27
CA THR A 288 -11.49 -17.29 -18.57
C THR A 288 -11.76 -17.82 -19.96
N ASP A 289 -10.82 -17.61 -20.89
CA ASP A 289 -10.88 -18.13 -22.26
C ASP A 289 -9.47 -18.37 -22.80
N ALA A 290 -9.25 -19.53 -23.41
CA ALA A 290 -7.99 -19.85 -24.11
C ALA A 290 -8.11 -19.52 -25.61
N PRO A 291 -7.00 -19.25 -26.30
CA PRO A 291 -7.02 -19.06 -27.75
C PRO A 291 -7.56 -20.30 -28.50
N ASP A 292 -8.06 -20.10 -29.72
CA ASP A 292 -8.59 -21.20 -30.52
C ASP A 292 -7.56 -22.30 -30.78
N GLY A 293 -7.98 -23.55 -30.59
CA GLY A 293 -7.12 -24.72 -30.73
C GLY A 293 -6.33 -25.08 -29.47
N TYR A 294 -6.49 -24.33 -28.37
CA TYR A 294 -5.83 -24.58 -27.09
C TYR A 294 -6.82 -24.89 -25.98
N ARG A 295 -6.37 -25.65 -24.97
CA ARG A 295 -7.16 -25.95 -23.77
C ARG A 295 -6.93 -24.88 -22.73
N PRO A 296 -7.99 -24.35 -22.09
CA PRO A 296 -7.85 -23.44 -20.96
C PRO A 296 -7.24 -24.16 -19.76
N LEU A 297 -6.65 -23.40 -18.85
CA LEU A 297 -6.23 -23.90 -17.55
C LEU A 297 -7.44 -24.44 -16.77
N LEU A 298 -7.24 -25.50 -16.00
CA LEU A 298 -8.31 -26.14 -15.24
C LEU A 298 -8.67 -25.35 -13.98
N ASP A 299 -7.65 -24.81 -13.34
CA ASP A 299 -7.76 -24.06 -12.08
C ASP A 299 -7.06 -22.70 -12.21
N PRO A 300 -7.43 -21.72 -11.40
CA PRO A 300 -6.69 -20.49 -11.29
C PRO A 300 -5.23 -20.72 -10.85
N ILE A 301 -4.32 -19.90 -11.34
CA ILE A 301 -2.94 -19.87 -10.88
C ILE A 301 -2.91 -19.08 -9.57
N GLU A 302 -2.46 -19.69 -8.48
CA GLU A 302 -2.18 -19.00 -7.23
C GLU A 302 -0.82 -18.32 -7.33
N ILE A 303 -0.76 -17.01 -7.11
CA ILE A 303 0.44 -16.18 -7.16
C ILE A 303 0.65 -15.59 -5.78
N ASN A 304 1.84 -15.80 -5.19
CA ASN A 304 2.21 -15.17 -3.91
C ASN A 304 3.29 -14.14 -4.17
N VAL A 305 3.08 -12.93 -3.65
CA VAL A 305 3.99 -11.78 -3.70
C VAL A 305 4.54 -11.55 -2.30
N VAL A 306 5.85 -11.68 -2.11
CA VAL A 306 6.48 -11.63 -0.77
C VAL A 306 7.69 -10.70 -0.80
N PRO A 307 7.49 -9.40 -0.57
CA PRO A 307 8.58 -8.45 -0.38
C PRO A 307 9.21 -8.58 1.00
N THR A 308 10.46 -8.16 1.15
CA THR A 308 11.07 -7.91 2.46
C THR A 308 11.76 -6.55 2.47
N TYR A 309 11.73 -5.88 3.61
CA TYR A 309 12.19 -4.51 3.76
C TYR A 309 13.35 -4.40 4.75
N THR A 310 14.07 -3.27 4.68
CA THR A 310 15.07 -2.95 5.70
C THR A 310 14.38 -2.54 7.00
N THR A 311 14.96 -2.97 8.12
CA THR A 311 14.54 -2.52 9.45
C THR A 311 15.38 -1.36 9.96
N ASP A 312 16.45 -1.01 9.25
CA ASP A 312 17.35 0.09 9.61
C ASP A 312 16.82 1.40 9.03
N ARG A 313 16.10 2.14 9.86
CA ARG A 313 15.55 3.45 9.55
C ARG A 313 16.61 4.46 9.05
N ASN A 314 17.88 4.33 9.44
CA ASN A 314 18.93 5.23 8.99
C ASN A 314 19.18 5.17 7.48
N ASN A 315 18.68 4.15 6.81
CA ASN A 315 18.82 4.01 5.36
C ASN A 315 17.85 4.90 4.56
N TYR A 316 16.77 5.41 5.17
CA TYR A 316 15.71 6.13 4.46
C TYR A 316 15.13 7.38 5.15
N ILE A 317 15.62 7.78 6.31
CA ILE A 317 15.11 8.98 7.03
C ILE A 317 15.68 10.31 6.55
N LYS A 318 16.53 10.34 5.53
CA LYS A 318 17.29 11.54 5.14
C LYS A 318 16.76 12.25 3.91
N GLY A 319 15.66 11.80 3.29
CA GLY A 319 15.18 12.32 2.00
C GLY A 319 16.13 12.03 0.84
N ASP A 320 15.75 12.40 -0.36
CA ASP A 320 16.46 12.29 -1.64
C ASP A 320 17.42 11.09 -1.79
N GLY A 321 16.91 9.97 -2.33
CA GLY A 321 17.69 8.77 -2.69
C GLY A 321 18.14 7.90 -1.51
N ALA A 322 17.68 8.18 -0.29
CA ALA A 322 17.97 7.34 0.88
C ALA A 322 17.21 6.01 0.83
N THR A 323 16.21 5.90 -0.02
CA THR A 323 15.26 4.78 -0.07
C THR A 323 15.65 3.66 -1.01
N ASP A 324 16.70 3.82 -1.85
CA ASP A 324 17.14 2.84 -2.86
C ASP A 324 17.30 1.41 -2.35
N LYS A 325 17.50 1.21 -1.04
CA LYS A 325 17.75 -0.09 -0.43
C LYS A 325 16.68 -0.49 0.57
N THR A 326 15.59 0.25 0.62
CA THR A 326 14.49 0.00 1.56
C THR A 326 13.81 -1.33 1.26
N LEU A 327 13.45 -1.59 0.01
CA LEU A 327 13.03 -2.91 -0.47
C LEU A 327 14.26 -3.80 -0.63
N LYS A 328 14.39 -4.85 0.21
CA LYS A 328 15.54 -5.76 0.22
C LYS A 328 15.42 -6.86 -0.82
N THR A 329 14.33 -7.62 -0.73
CA THR A 329 14.06 -8.76 -1.62
C THR A 329 12.62 -8.70 -2.09
N LEU A 330 12.39 -9.27 -3.24
CA LEU A 330 11.06 -9.60 -3.75
C LEU A 330 11.11 -11.07 -4.13
N GLU A 331 10.34 -11.90 -3.43
CA GLU A 331 10.15 -13.29 -3.75
C GLU A 331 8.73 -13.49 -4.27
N ALA A 332 8.59 -14.35 -5.28
CA ALA A 332 7.27 -14.69 -5.79
C ALA A 332 7.22 -16.16 -6.17
N THR A 333 6.08 -16.78 -5.91
CA THR A 333 5.79 -18.16 -6.27
C THR A 333 4.46 -18.25 -7.01
N ALA A 334 4.34 -19.22 -7.91
CA ALA A 334 3.08 -19.55 -8.56
C ALA A 334 2.77 -21.02 -8.41
N LYS A 335 1.50 -21.36 -8.15
CA LYS A 335 1.00 -22.75 -8.16
C LYS A 335 0.09 -22.98 -9.34
N ILE A 336 0.49 -23.91 -10.20
CA ILE A 336 -0.25 -24.27 -11.40
C ILE A 336 -0.70 -25.72 -11.28
N LYS A 337 -1.99 -25.97 -11.48
CA LYS A 337 -2.52 -27.33 -11.59
C LYS A 337 -2.60 -27.77 -13.05
N SER A 338 -1.98 -28.88 -13.36
CA SER A 338 -2.06 -29.54 -14.65
C SER A 338 -2.70 -30.92 -14.54
N PHE A 339 -3.42 -31.34 -15.59
CA PHE A 339 -3.97 -32.67 -15.71
C PHE A 339 -3.22 -33.41 -16.81
N TYR A 340 -2.46 -34.44 -16.45
CA TYR A 340 -1.71 -35.25 -17.39
C TYR A 340 -1.91 -36.72 -17.09
N SER A 341 -2.21 -37.52 -18.14
CA SER A 341 -2.40 -38.98 -18.03
C SER A 341 -3.36 -39.46 -16.96
N GLY A 342 -4.44 -38.71 -16.71
CA GLY A 342 -5.45 -39.07 -15.70
C GLY A 342 -5.10 -38.64 -14.28
N ILE A 343 -4.01 -37.93 -14.07
CA ILE A 343 -3.54 -37.48 -12.75
C ILE A 343 -3.51 -35.94 -12.71
N PHE A 344 -4.02 -35.37 -11.61
CA PHE A 344 -3.83 -33.95 -11.30
C PHE A 344 -2.48 -33.76 -10.62
N ASN A 345 -1.64 -32.91 -11.21
CA ASN A 345 -0.38 -32.50 -10.62
C ASN A 345 -0.48 -31.01 -10.25
N THR A 346 0.06 -30.65 -9.11
CA THR A 346 0.30 -29.28 -8.72
C THR A 346 1.78 -29.03 -8.81
N GLU A 347 2.17 -28.00 -9.55
CA GLU A 347 3.55 -27.55 -9.68
C GLU A 347 3.72 -26.23 -8.95
N ASP A 348 4.68 -26.17 -8.03
CA ASP A 348 5.11 -24.93 -7.38
C ASP A 348 6.27 -24.36 -8.18
N LEU A 349 6.13 -23.15 -8.69
CA LEU A 349 7.13 -22.45 -9.48
C LEU A 349 7.65 -21.26 -8.68
N ASN A 350 8.97 -21.16 -8.53
CA ASN A 350 9.60 -19.92 -8.10
C ASN A 350 9.68 -18.99 -9.32
N LEU A 351 9.09 -17.82 -9.23
CA LEU A 351 9.13 -16.83 -10.29
C LEU A 351 10.46 -16.08 -10.25
N THR A 352 10.98 -15.73 -11.43
CA THR A 352 12.12 -14.80 -11.50
C THR A 352 11.64 -13.41 -11.16
N THR A 353 12.32 -12.73 -10.24
CA THR A 353 11.95 -11.39 -9.76
C THR A 353 13.05 -10.37 -10.02
N ASP A 354 12.67 -9.12 -10.23
CA ASP A 354 13.56 -7.96 -10.22
C ASP A 354 13.11 -6.98 -9.12
N VAL A 355 13.97 -6.80 -8.12
CA VAL A 355 13.70 -5.93 -6.97
C VAL A 355 13.67 -4.46 -7.37
N ASN A 356 14.47 -4.06 -8.37
CA ASN A 356 14.53 -2.67 -8.80
C ASN A 356 13.25 -2.28 -9.54
N GLU A 357 12.77 -3.17 -10.40
CA GLU A 357 11.54 -3.00 -11.16
C GLU A 357 10.26 -3.39 -10.37
N GLY A 358 10.42 -4.00 -9.18
CA GLY A 358 9.30 -4.57 -8.43
C GLY A 358 8.52 -5.61 -9.22
N SER A 359 9.19 -6.32 -10.12
CA SER A 359 8.55 -7.21 -11.08
C SER A 359 8.76 -8.68 -10.78
N MET A 360 7.82 -9.50 -11.23
CA MET A 360 7.87 -10.96 -11.22
C MET A 360 7.41 -11.53 -12.55
N ASN A 361 8.20 -12.41 -13.14
CA ASN A 361 7.94 -12.99 -14.47
C ASN A 361 7.08 -14.25 -14.35
N LEU A 362 5.88 -14.24 -14.95
CA LEU A 362 4.95 -15.36 -14.97
C LEU A 362 4.71 -15.83 -16.40
N THR A 363 5.19 -17.05 -16.73
CA THR A 363 4.87 -17.68 -18.02
C THR A 363 3.71 -18.66 -17.86
N VAL A 364 2.64 -18.44 -18.63
CA VAL A 364 1.43 -19.27 -18.65
C VAL A 364 1.36 -20.07 -19.93
N VAL A 365 1.36 -21.41 -19.80
CA VAL A 365 1.41 -22.34 -20.94
C VAL A 365 0.05 -22.96 -21.22
N ASN A 366 -0.48 -22.84 -22.45
CA ASN A 366 -1.58 -23.69 -22.91
C ASN A 366 -1.08 -24.82 -23.83
N LYS A 367 -1.70 -25.98 -23.70
CA LYS A 367 -1.46 -27.13 -24.58
C LYS A 367 -2.49 -27.20 -25.69
N VAL A 368 -2.08 -27.65 -26.85
CA VAL A 368 -2.98 -27.92 -28.00
C VAL A 368 -4.10 -28.87 -27.60
N GLY A 369 -5.32 -28.58 -27.98
CA GLY A 369 -6.48 -29.44 -27.76
C GLY A 369 -7.80 -28.67 -27.89
N THR A 370 -8.88 -29.40 -28.05
CA THR A 370 -10.23 -28.81 -28.10
C THR A 370 -10.69 -28.42 -26.71
N LYS A 371 -11.35 -27.26 -26.61
CA LYS A 371 -12.13 -26.88 -25.43
C LYS A 371 -13.16 -28.00 -25.19
N LEU A 372 -13.12 -28.66 -24.04
CA LEU A 372 -14.19 -29.57 -23.70
C LEU A 372 -15.47 -28.76 -23.59
N PRO A 373 -16.59 -29.18 -24.19
CA PRO A 373 -17.86 -28.51 -23.95
C PRO A 373 -18.09 -28.45 -22.43
N ILE A 374 -18.60 -27.34 -21.92
CA ILE A 374 -19.03 -27.21 -20.52
C ILE A 374 -20.24 -28.15 -20.34
N THR A 375 -19.99 -29.43 -20.17
CA THR A 375 -21.00 -30.47 -19.95
C THR A 375 -21.26 -30.67 -18.46
N GLY A 376 -21.19 -29.59 -17.68
CA GLY A 376 -21.54 -29.55 -16.26
C GLY A 376 -23.04 -29.39 -15.98
N SER A 377 -23.92 -29.70 -16.95
CA SER A 377 -25.34 -29.83 -16.66
C SER A 377 -25.57 -31.15 -15.92
N PRO A 378 -26.40 -31.20 -14.85
CA PRO A 378 -26.82 -32.47 -14.20
C PRO A 378 -27.33 -33.50 -15.17
N MET A 379 -27.89 -33.11 -16.32
CA MET A 379 -28.32 -33.98 -17.40
C MET A 379 -27.21 -34.78 -18.08
N THR A 380 -25.97 -34.24 -18.19
CA THR A 380 -24.86 -34.94 -18.85
C THR A 380 -24.27 -36.02 -17.96
N LEU A 381 -24.25 -35.84 -16.63
CA LEU A 381 -23.91 -36.90 -15.69
C LEU A 381 -24.94 -38.03 -15.74
N LEU A 382 -26.22 -37.69 -15.92
CA LEU A 382 -27.29 -38.64 -16.08
C LEU A 382 -27.17 -39.47 -17.38
N MET A 383 -26.78 -38.83 -18.47
CA MET A 383 -26.56 -39.48 -19.78
C MET A 383 -25.33 -40.39 -19.76
N MET A 384 -24.23 -40.01 -19.08
CA MET A 384 -23.05 -40.88 -18.91
C MET A 384 -23.39 -42.11 -18.01
N SER A 385 -24.17 -41.94 -16.95
CA SER A 385 -24.59 -43.06 -16.10
C SER A 385 -25.56 -44.00 -16.80
N LEU A 386 -26.45 -43.49 -17.65
CA LEU A 386 -27.34 -44.30 -18.49
C LEU A 386 -26.54 -45.02 -19.61
N GLY A 387 -25.54 -44.37 -20.23
CA GLY A 387 -24.67 -45.00 -21.22
C GLY A 387 -23.89 -46.18 -20.67
N THR A 388 -23.31 -46.06 -19.48
CA THR A 388 -22.59 -47.15 -18.81
C THR A 388 -23.52 -48.26 -18.35
N GLY A 389 -24.75 -47.91 -17.91
CA GLY A 389 -25.80 -48.90 -17.59
C GLY A 389 -26.25 -49.74 -18.77
N ILE A 390 -26.41 -49.11 -19.95
CA ILE A 390 -26.79 -49.82 -21.20
C ILE A 390 -25.63 -50.71 -21.69
N MET A 391 -24.39 -50.26 -21.57
CA MET A 391 -23.20 -51.06 -21.95
C MET A 391 -23.05 -52.31 -21.06
N THR A 392 -23.20 -52.18 -19.76
CA THR A 392 -23.12 -53.32 -18.84
C THR A 392 -24.27 -54.28 -19.01
N TYR A 393 -25.49 -53.81 -19.33
CA TYR A 393 -26.63 -54.65 -19.63
C TYR A 393 -26.45 -55.41 -20.94
N SER A 394 -25.91 -54.80 -22.00
CA SER A 394 -25.65 -55.45 -23.29
C SER A 394 -24.55 -56.49 -23.22
N ILE A 395 -23.53 -56.31 -22.39
CA ILE A 395 -22.45 -57.28 -22.15
C ILE A 395 -23.00 -58.53 -21.38
N ARG A 396 -23.88 -58.33 -20.41
CA ARG A 396 -24.53 -59.45 -19.69
C ARG A 396 -25.46 -60.28 -20.56
N ARG A 397 -26.11 -59.68 -21.56
CA ARG A 397 -26.99 -60.41 -22.48
C ARG A 397 -26.22 -61.25 -23.53
N LYS A 398 -24.97 -60.96 -23.80
CA LYS A 398 -24.11 -61.77 -24.69
C LYS A 398 -23.40 -62.93 -24.00
N LYS A 399 -23.57 -63.07 -22.68
CA LYS A 399 -23.02 -64.19 -21.85
C LYS A 399 -24.07 -65.17 -21.32
N LYS A 400 -25.29 -65.11 -21.84
CA LYS A 400 -26.32 -66.13 -21.71
C LYS A 400 -26.64 -66.55 -23.16
#